data_32431174c8a62933ea1d9921704a4f38
#
_entry.id   32431174c8a62933ea1d9921704a4f38
#
_cell.length_a   1.000
_cell.length_b   1.000
_cell.length_c   1.000
_cell.angle_alpha   90.00
_cell.angle_beta   90.00
_cell.angle_gamma   90.00
#
_symmetry.space_group_name_H-M   'P 1'
#
loop_
_entity.id
_entity.type
_entity.pdbx_description
1 polymer ?
#
loop_
_entity_poly.entity_id
_entity_poly.type
_entity_poly.pdbx_seq_one_letter_code
_entity_poly.pdbx_strand_id
1 'polypeptide(L)'
;MRSSQACFVVLLAVFVLESHAQTIVLRAGNLVDPATGTVAKNQIIATTDGKITAVGANVDIPKDAQIIDLSNAWVIPGLMDAHTHLLLTGYESRSGLEAVYVKESSGLRTLLGARNARAVLEAGFTTVKDIGNAANYGDVDLRRA
;
A
#
# COMPACT_ATOMS: atom_id res chain seq x y z
N MET A 1 -10.42 51.16 48.06
CA MET A 1 -9.72 50.65 46.86
C MET A 1 -10.24 49.25 46.56
N ARG A 2 -11.12 49.09 45.60
CA ARG A 2 -11.67 47.78 45.17
C ARG A 2 -10.95 47.39 43.86
N SER A 3 -10.15 46.35 43.93
CA SER A 3 -9.49 45.75 42.79
C SER A 3 -10.47 44.85 42.05
N SER A 4 -10.84 45.26 40.80
CA SER A 4 -11.65 44.49 39.89
C SER A 4 -10.73 43.44 39.23
N GLN A 5 -10.92 42.16 39.53
CA GLN A 5 -10.28 41.06 38.81
C GLN A 5 -11.16 40.73 37.59
N ALA A 6 -10.66 41.09 36.42
CA ALA A 6 -11.27 40.67 35.15
C ALA A 6 -10.88 39.20 34.86
N CYS A 7 -11.85 38.31 34.91
CA CYS A 7 -11.71 36.89 34.55
C CYS A 7 -11.70 36.79 33.03
N PHE A 8 -10.56 36.53 32.41
CA PHE A 8 -10.44 36.28 30.96
C PHE A 8 -10.80 34.79 30.69
N VAL A 9 -11.98 34.56 30.17
CA VAL A 9 -12.40 33.26 29.69
C VAL A 9 -11.85 33.09 28.28
N VAL A 10 -10.80 32.23 28.14
CA VAL A 10 -10.28 31.84 26.84
C VAL A 10 -11.16 30.70 26.31
N LEU A 11 -12.00 31.01 25.30
CA LEU A 11 -12.82 30.01 24.62
C LEU A 11 -11.92 29.25 23.64
N LEU A 12 -11.51 28.03 23.99
CA LEU A 12 -10.77 27.14 23.10
C LEU A 12 -11.73 26.51 22.10
N ALA A 13 -11.76 27.05 20.88
CA ALA A 13 -12.53 26.43 19.77
C ALA A 13 -11.77 25.16 19.32
N VAL A 14 -12.28 24.01 19.72
CA VAL A 14 -11.82 22.72 19.21
C VAL A 14 -12.34 22.55 17.80
N PHE A 15 -11.50 22.77 16.79
CA PHE A 15 -11.77 22.36 15.41
C PHE A 15 -11.71 20.84 15.35
N VAL A 16 -12.85 20.20 15.36
CA VAL A 16 -12.97 18.77 15.00
C VAL A 16 -12.79 18.70 13.48
N LEU A 17 -11.60 18.31 13.04
CA LEU A 17 -11.40 17.91 11.65
C LEU A 17 -12.18 16.60 11.45
N GLU A 18 -13.35 16.69 10.86
CA GLU A 18 -14.06 15.53 10.39
C GLU A 18 -13.22 14.86 9.32
N SER A 19 -12.54 13.77 9.67
CA SER A 19 -11.89 12.89 8.72
C SER A 19 -13.00 12.18 7.95
N HIS A 20 -13.36 12.71 6.78
CA HIS A 20 -14.29 12.03 5.89
C HIS A 20 -13.57 10.80 5.33
N ALA A 21 -14.19 9.65 5.49
CA ALA A 21 -13.74 8.41 4.89
C ALA A 21 -13.61 8.60 3.37
N GLN A 22 -12.38 8.52 2.86
CA GLN A 22 -12.16 8.74 1.43
C GLN A 22 -12.68 7.54 0.63
N THR A 23 -13.71 7.78 -0.18
CA THR A 23 -14.22 6.78 -1.12
C THR A 23 -13.53 6.94 -2.47
N ILE A 24 -12.91 5.86 -2.95
CA ILE A 24 -12.30 5.78 -4.28
C ILE A 24 -13.08 4.76 -5.09
N VAL A 25 -13.41 5.12 -6.33
CA VAL A 25 -14.14 4.28 -7.26
C VAL A 25 -13.30 4.05 -8.50
N LEU A 26 -13.07 2.78 -8.83
CA LEU A 26 -12.43 2.37 -10.08
C LEU A 26 -13.51 1.96 -11.07
N ARG A 27 -13.48 2.51 -12.30
CA ARG A 27 -14.29 2.03 -13.42
C ARG A 27 -13.44 1.11 -14.28
N ALA A 28 -13.65 -0.20 -14.17
CA ALA A 28 -12.86 -1.22 -14.87
C ALA A 28 -13.56 -1.63 -16.17
N GLY A 29 -12.90 -1.49 -17.32
CA GLY A 29 -13.40 -1.99 -18.59
C GLY A 29 -13.44 -3.50 -18.64
N ASN A 30 -12.40 -4.13 -18.09
CA ASN A 30 -12.28 -5.59 -17.94
C ASN A 30 -11.79 -5.91 -16.55
N LEU A 31 -12.57 -6.60 -15.74
CA LEU A 31 -12.19 -7.09 -14.42
C LEU A 31 -11.98 -8.60 -14.49
N VAL A 32 -10.76 -9.04 -14.19
CA VAL A 32 -10.41 -10.46 -14.16
C VAL A 32 -10.70 -11.04 -12.78
N ASP A 33 -11.42 -12.15 -12.75
CA ASP A 33 -11.57 -12.99 -11.58
C ASP A 33 -10.64 -14.21 -11.71
N PRO A 34 -9.52 -14.25 -10.98
CA PRO A 34 -8.57 -15.35 -11.08
C PRO A 34 -9.09 -16.66 -10.46
N ALA A 35 -10.09 -16.60 -9.57
CA ALA A 35 -10.65 -17.79 -8.93
C ALA A 35 -11.50 -18.60 -9.92
N THR A 36 -12.20 -17.92 -10.80
CA THR A 36 -13.07 -18.56 -11.83
C THR A 36 -12.45 -18.55 -13.23
N GLY A 37 -11.37 -17.78 -13.44
CA GLY A 37 -10.77 -17.54 -14.75
C GLY A 37 -11.67 -16.74 -15.69
N THR A 38 -12.66 -16.02 -15.19
CA THR A 38 -13.60 -15.23 -16.00
C THR A 38 -13.24 -13.75 -16.05
N VAL A 39 -13.80 -13.04 -17.03
CA VAL A 39 -13.64 -11.60 -17.19
C VAL A 39 -15.00 -10.94 -17.20
N ALA A 40 -15.27 -10.08 -16.24
CA ALA A 40 -16.45 -9.25 -16.19
C ALA A 40 -16.19 -7.90 -16.87
N LYS A 41 -17.12 -7.46 -17.73
CA LYS A 41 -17.03 -6.19 -18.45
C LYS A 41 -17.69 -5.05 -17.64
N ASN A 42 -17.13 -3.84 -17.78
CA ASN A 42 -17.73 -2.60 -17.28
C ASN A 42 -18.09 -2.69 -15.80
N GLN A 43 -17.13 -3.07 -14.97
CA GLN A 43 -17.34 -3.22 -13.54
C GLN A 43 -16.91 -1.95 -12.79
N ILE A 44 -17.62 -1.68 -11.72
CA ILE A 44 -17.29 -0.65 -10.72
C ILE A 44 -16.72 -1.34 -9.49
N ILE A 45 -15.59 -0.86 -9.01
CA ILE A 45 -14.99 -1.29 -7.74
C ILE A 45 -14.99 -0.09 -6.82
N ALA A 46 -15.77 -0.12 -5.76
CA ALA A 46 -15.79 0.92 -4.74
C ALA A 46 -14.94 0.52 -3.54
N THR A 47 -14.16 1.47 -3.05
CA THR A 47 -13.34 1.29 -1.85
C THR A 47 -13.61 2.43 -0.87
N THR A 48 -13.60 2.13 0.42
CA THR A 48 -13.69 3.12 1.48
C THR A 48 -12.66 2.77 2.54
N ASP A 49 -11.85 3.73 2.95
CA ASP A 49 -10.75 3.54 3.91
C ASP A 49 -9.83 2.36 3.54
N GLY A 50 -9.47 2.27 2.26
CA GLY A 50 -8.57 1.25 1.73
C GLY A 50 -9.16 -0.17 1.64
N LYS A 51 -10.47 -0.34 1.86
CA LYS A 51 -11.16 -1.63 1.76
C LYS A 51 -12.16 -1.62 0.62
N ILE A 52 -12.22 -2.70 -0.15
CA ILE A 52 -13.26 -2.90 -1.18
C ILE A 52 -14.60 -3.08 -0.46
N THR A 53 -15.55 -2.21 -0.79
CA THR A 53 -16.91 -2.21 -0.21
C THR A 53 -17.95 -2.75 -1.16
N ALA A 54 -17.73 -2.60 -2.47
CA ALA A 54 -18.62 -3.14 -3.49
C ALA A 54 -17.87 -3.42 -4.80
N VAL A 55 -18.33 -4.43 -5.54
CA VAL A 55 -17.90 -4.76 -6.90
C VAL A 55 -19.11 -5.16 -7.70
N GLY A 56 -19.30 -4.58 -8.89
CA GLY A 56 -20.41 -4.94 -9.78
C GLY A 56 -20.63 -3.94 -10.91
N ALA A 57 -21.54 -4.27 -11.82
CA ALA A 57 -21.89 -3.36 -12.93
C ALA A 57 -22.78 -2.18 -12.48
N ASN A 58 -23.55 -2.37 -11.42
CA ASN A 58 -24.52 -1.40 -10.90
C ASN A 58 -24.21 -1.09 -9.43
N VAL A 59 -23.10 -0.41 -9.20
CA VAL A 59 -22.71 0.06 -7.87
C VAL A 59 -22.99 1.55 -7.76
N ASP A 60 -23.66 1.96 -6.70
CA ASP A 60 -23.92 3.39 -6.44
C ASP A 60 -22.61 4.11 -6.15
N ILE A 61 -22.40 5.22 -6.86
CA ILE A 61 -21.19 6.05 -6.75
C ILE A 61 -21.54 7.28 -5.92
N PRO A 62 -20.94 7.46 -4.73
CA PRO A 62 -21.12 8.69 -3.94
C PRO A 62 -20.68 9.93 -4.75
N LYS A 63 -21.34 11.05 -4.53
CA LYS A 63 -21.09 12.30 -5.28
C LYS A 63 -19.68 12.87 -5.04
N ASP A 64 -19.12 12.59 -3.88
CA ASP A 64 -17.80 13.02 -3.41
C ASP A 64 -16.71 11.96 -3.62
N ALA A 65 -17.03 10.84 -4.27
CA ALA A 65 -16.05 9.80 -4.55
C ALA A 65 -15.00 10.26 -5.57
N GLN A 66 -13.75 9.95 -5.30
CA GLN A 66 -12.67 10.07 -6.30
C GLN A 66 -12.83 8.96 -7.33
N ILE A 67 -12.97 9.32 -8.61
CA ILE A 67 -13.13 8.35 -9.69
C ILE A 67 -11.80 8.15 -10.42
N ILE A 68 -11.36 6.89 -10.56
CA ILE A 68 -10.25 6.47 -11.41
C ILE A 68 -10.84 5.71 -12.59
N ASP A 69 -10.73 6.29 -13.77
CA ASP A 69 -11.28 5.70 -15.00
C ASP A 69 -10.26 4.75 -15.66
N LEU A 70 -10.59 3.46 -15.61
CA LEU A 70 -9.87 2.36 -16.23
C LEU A 70 -10.77 1.62 -17.24
N SER A 71 -11.72 2.33 -17.87
CA SER A 71 -12.70 1.76 -18.80
C SER A 71 -12.05 1.11 -20.04
N ASN A 72 -10.85 1.54 -20.40
CA ASN A 72 -10.06 0.98 -21.49
C ASN A 72 -8.97 0.00 -21.03
N ALA A 73 -8.97 -0.38 -19.75
CA ALA A 73 -7.91 -1.20 -19.16
C ALA A 73 -8.42 -2.56 -18.66
N TRP A 74 -7.46 -3.42 -18.39
CA TRP A 74 -7.66 -4.67 -17.68
C TRP A 74 -7.28 -4.45 -16.21
N VAL A 75 -8.17 -4.78 -15.31
CA VAL A 75 -7.96 -4.72 -13.86
C VAL A 75 -7.87 -6.14 -13.34
N ILE A 76 -6.81 -6.41 -12.61
CA ILE A 76 -6.56 -7.69 -11.95
C ILE A 76 -6.34 -7.43 -10.45
N PRO A 77 -6.60 -8.39 -9.56
CA PRO A 77 -6.13 -8.32 -8.18
C PRO A 77 -4.62 -8.18 -8.13
N GLY A 78 -4.11 -7.55 -7.08
CA GLY A 78 -2.67 -7.46 -6.87
C GLY A 78 -2.01 -8.84 -6.90
N LEU A 79 -0.87 -8.92 -7.57
CA LEU A 79 -0.11 -10.16 -7.69
C LEU A 79 0.53 -10.53 -6.35
N MET A 80 0.78 -11.83 -6.17
CA MET A 80 1.44 -12.36 -4.99
C MET A 80 2.67 -13.17 -5.39
N ASP A 81 3.80 -12.94 -4.71
CA ASP A 81 5.00 -13.75 -4.86
C ASP A 81 5.34 -14.42 -3.53
N ALA A 82 5.28 -15.74 -3.50
CA ALA A 82 5.52 -16.55 -2.32
C ALA A 82 7.01 -16.88 -2.07
N HIS A 83 7.92 -16.39 -2.92
CA HIS A 83 9.34 -16.68 -2.85
C HIS A 83 10.18 -15.46 -3.24
N THR A 84 10.43 -14.55 -2.31
CA THR A 84 11.24 -13.36 -2.54
C THR A 84 12.43 -13.29 -1.58
N HIS A 85 13.40 -12.44 -1.94
CA HIS A 85 14.56 -12.07 -1.14
C HIS A 85 14.77 -10.56 -1.24
N LEU A 86 13.89 -9.79 -0.59
CA LEU A 86 13.87 -8.33 -0.75
C LEU A 86 15.17 -7.64 -0.34
N LEU A 87 15.87 -8.19 0.66
CA LEU A 87 17.09 -7.60 1.20
C LEU A 87 18.37 -8.07 0.49
N LEU A 88 18.23 -8.92 -0.53
CA LEU A 88 19.35 -9.41 -1.32
C LEU A 88 19.30 -8.80 -2.71
N THR A 89 20.37 -8.14 -3.13
CA THR A 89 20.50 -7.53 -4.46
C THR A 89 21.90 -7.70 -5.00
N GLY A 90 21.99 -7.79 -6.33
CA GLY A 90 23.26 -7.65 -7.05
C GLY A 90 24.20 -8.84 -6.92
N TYR A 91 23.70 -10.04 -6.61
CA TYR A 91 24.53 -11.24 -6.66
C TYR A 91 24.18 -12.07 -7.90
N GLU A 92 25.15 -12.28 -8.76
CA GLU A 92 25.03 -13.14 -9.94
C GLU A 92 25.64 -14.54 -9.70
N SER A 93 26.31 -14.71 -8.56
CA SER A 93 27.00 -15.96 -8.21
C SER A 93 27.02 -16.18 -6.69
N ARG A 94 27.30 -17.42 -6.28
CA ARG A 94 27.46 -17.77 -4.86
C ARG A 94 28.52 -16.92 -4.15
N SER A 95 29.65 -16.62 -4.82
CA SER A 95 30.70 -15.75 -4.28
C SER A 95 30.23 -14.30 -4.14
N GLY A 96 29.35 -13.83 -5.02
CA GLY A 96 28.70 -12.52 -4.89
C GLY A 96 27.78 -12.45 -3.67
N LEU A 97 27.02 -13.49 -3.42
CA LEU A 97 26.16 -13.60 -2.24
C LEU A 97 26.98 -13.57 -0.93
N GLU A 98 28.07 -14.37 -0.87
CA GLU A 98 28.97 -14.37 0.30
C GLU A 98 29.57 -12.98 0.54
N ALA A 99 29.93 -12.24 -0.52
CA ALA A 99 30.45 -10.89 -0.42
C ALA A 99 29.39 -9.91 0.17
N VAL A 100 28.14 -10.05 -0.19
CA VAL A 100 27.03 -9.26 0.37
C VAL A 100 26.92 -9.48 1.89
N TYR A 101 27.00 -10.73 2.35
CA TYR A 101 26.95 -11.05 3.78
C TYR A 101 28.09 -10.42 4.60
N VAL A 102 29.26 -10.30 3.99
CA VAL A 102 30.48 -9.82 4.69
C VAL A 102 30.67 -8.31 4.57
N LYS A 103 30.34 -7.74 3.41
CA LYS A 103 30.69 -6.34 3.07
C LYS A 103 29.56 -5.35 3.35
N GLU A 104 28.30 -5.79 3.40
CA GLU A 104 27.16 -4.91 3.56
C GLU A 104 26.60 -4.99 4.98
N SER A 105 26.39 -3.84 5.60
CA SER A 105 25.73 -3.78 6.92
C SER A 105 24.24 -4.17 6.82
N SER A 106 23.68 -4.68 7.93
CA SER A 106 22.24 -4.98 8.02
C SER A 106 21.38 -3.76 7.71
N GLY A 107 21.79 -2.57 8.17
CA GLY A 107 21.10 -1.31 7.87
C GLY A 107 21.07 -1.01 6.37
N LEU A 108 22.20 -1.12 5.67
CA LEU A 108 22.25 -0.91 4.23
C LEU A 108 21.31 -1.88 3.50
N ARG A 109 21.35 -3.16 3.84
CA ARG A 109 20.49 -4.19 3.23
C ARG A 109 19.00 -3.92 3.47
N THR A 110 18.62 -3.47 4.65
CA THR A 110 17.22 -3.10 4.94
C THR A 110 16.78 -1.91 4.08
N LEU A 111 17.61 -0.89 3.90
CA LEU A 111 17.32 0.24 3.01
C LEU A 111 17.23 -0.18 1.54
N LEU A 112 18.11 -1.06 1.08
CA LEU A 112 18.02 -1.66 -0.26
C LEU A 112 16.75 -2.49 -0.41
N GLY A 113 16.34 -3.21 0.63
CA GLY A 113 15.09 -3.95 0.71
C GLY A 113 13.86 -3.06 0.54
N ALA A 114 13.86 -1.86 1.13
CA ALA A 114 12.79 -0.88 0.96
C ALA A 114 12.68 -0.42 -0.51
N ARG A 115 13.81 -0.14 -1.16
CA ARG A 115 13.85 0.18 -2.60
C ARG A 115 13.30 -0.96 -3.45
N ASN A 116 13.69 -2.20 -3.14
CA ASN A 116 13.23 -3.38 -3.89
C ASN A 116 11.74 -3.65 -3.66
N ALA A 117 11.26 -3.50 -2.42
CA ALA A 117 9.84 -3.62 -2.09
C ALA A 117 9.00 -2.63 -2.91
N ARG A 118 9.47 -1.39 -3.05
CA ARG A 118 8.83 -0.38 -3.89
C ARG A 118 8.79 -0.81 -5.36
N ALA A 119 9.90 -1.30 -5.92
CA ALA A 119 9.95 -1.76 -7.31
C ALA A 119 9.01 -2.95 -7.55
N VAL A 120 8.93 -3.87 -6.60
CA VAL A 120 8.02 -5.01 -6.62
C VAL A 120 6.56 -4.55 -6.59
N LEU A 121 6.22 -3.57 -5.73
CA LEU A 121 4.89 -2.98 -5.66
C LEU A 121 4.53 -2.26 -6.98
N GLU A 122 5.43 -1.47 -7.54
CA GLU A 122 5.25 -0.77 -8.82
C GLU A 122 5.09 -1.75 -10.00
N ALA A 123 5.63 -2.98 -9.88
CA ALA A 123 5.40 -4.06 -10.83
C ALA A 123 4.06 -4.81 -10.64
N GLY A 124 3.24 -4.41 -9.66
CA GLY A 124 1.91 -4.97 -9.41
C GLY A 124 1.84 -6.06 -8.35
N PHE A 125 2.94 -6.39 -7.68
CA PHE A 125 2.93 -7.37 -6.58
C PHE A 125 2.59 -6.66 -5.26
N THR A 126 1.41 -6.91 -4.74
CA THR A 126 0.92 -6.30 -3.50
C THR A 126 1.18 -7.16 -2.25
N THR A 127 1.57 -8.40 -2.46
CA THR A 127 1.89 -9.35 -1.38
C THR A 127 3.13 -10.14 -1.75
N VAL A 128 4.09 -10.17 -0.84
CA VAL A 128 5.31 -10.97 -1.01
C VAL A 128 5.62 -11.74 0.26
N LYS A 129 6.25 -12.89 0.11
CA LYS A 129 6.81 -13.66 1.22
C LYS A 129 8.34 -13.69 1.07
N ASP A 130 9.03 -12.96 1.93
CA ASP A 130 10.47 -13.07 2.05
C ASP A 130 10.81 -14.37 2.78
N ILE A 131 11.54 -15.27 2.13
CA ILE A 131 11.85 -16.60 2.66
C ILE A 131 13.30 -16.73 3.11
N GLY A 132 14.05 -15.66 3.08
CA GLY A 132 15.42 -15.61 3.59
C GLY A 132 16.10 -14.31 3.22
N ASN A 133 16.78 -13.76 4.20
CA ASN A 133 17.56 -12.55 4.04
C ASN A 133 18.85 -12.62 4.85
N ALA A 134 19.72 -11.66 4.62
CA ALA A 134 21.03 -11.61 5.24
C ALA A 134 21.18 -10.47 6.27
N ALA A 135 20.11 -9.88 6.74
CA ALA A 135 20.13 -8.63 7.50
C ALA A 135 19.46 -8.73 8.88
N ASN A 136 19.80 -9.74 9.70
CA ASN A 136 19.38 -9.82 11.10
C ASN A 136 18.01 -9.17 11.40
N TYR A 137 16.89 -9.80 11.01
CA TYR A 137 15.53 -9.27 11.14
C TYR A 137 15.21 -8.02 10.28
N GLY A 138 16.04 -7.67 9.29
CA GLY A 138 15.79 -6.53 8.42
C GLY A 138 14.48 -6.62 7.62
N ASP A 139 14.02 -7.82 7.29
CA ASP A 139 12.72 -8.11 6.69
C ASP A 139 11.56 -7.79 7.66
N VAL A 140 11.74 -8.08 8.95
CA VAL A 140 10.78 -7.75 10.00
C VAL A 140 10.70 -6.23 10.20
N ASP A 141 11.85 -5.56 10.19
CA ASP A 141 11.92 -4.10 10.32
C ASP A 141 11.30 -3.44 9.08
N LEU A 142 11.60 -3.94 7.88
CA LEU A 142 10.98 -3.46 6.63
C LEU A 142 9.45 -3.60 6.66
N ARG A 143 8.92 -4.69 7.20
CA ARG A 143 7.48 -4.89 7.31
C ARG A 143 6.82 -3.94 8.32
N ARG A 144 7.55 -3.49 9.35
CA ARG A 144 7.04 -2.60 10.41
C ARG A 144 7.08 -1.13 10.00
N ALA A 145 8.02 -0.74 9.16
CA ALA A 145 8.19 0.62 8.67
C ALA A 145 7.16 1.00 7.60
#